data_d1a1a8408d12c5debf13674c6a0b987c
#
_entry.id   d1a1a8408d12c5debf13674c6a0b987c
#
_cell.length_a   1.000
_cell.length_b   1.000
_cell.length_c   1.000
_cell.angle_alpha   90.00
_cell.angle_beta   90.00
_cell.angle_gamma   90.00
#
_symmetry.space_group_name_H-M   'P 1'
#
loop_
_entity.id
_entity.type
_entity.pdbx_description
1 polymer ?
#
loop_
_entity_poly.entity_id
_entity_poly.type
_entity_poly.pdbx_seq_one_letter_code
_entity_poly.pdbx_strand_id
1 'polypeptide(L)'
;MRKKIATLGATALVAITFTTAPTVVHAAPLCDGKVPVNSCIGATSDGAPYSMMVPANFNGTVYLYSHGYRYNVDLPSAIPLIGGYKVTNTPQPGPNATVIGYLLSKGYAVMGSGFARQGWNGDSGVATDVELINTFKSQFTKTDHVIAWGESLGGFITQGLADKLGTQLSAAAPLCMASSTVEAELTMAGDFLWGLKTFFDPSIKAGNYSAGAAGYAEAMTDLGKVFTVMGKLQAGIGKELVTGKPSWPDTTPASVAASGLGAIPSRSALLLIGLMAGLPTQSAHFDSTTGPGPANSSSYTGFALLGSPALAILENGTNAAALAILATLDVEQQSGGAIFDNSKTDYAAQVASEASTYSAALSGSTATAGMLAYLAASPRATATPAAVTKMRGLLQWTGKISVPEVTMVGVADPITPAGNSTYLANKYADQYAAQIKANLKNHQPRGSSNLISIYGLTPTHYSTFSAEGAPVVTTPAANGTNHCNFTTKQYTTVADLLAYASIHGKNLSGGKLTTAVRKMGGSTADPKFQAALPKFYSQD
;
A
#
# COMPACT_ATOMS: atom_id res chain seq x y z
N MET A 1 -27.75 -32.52 76.66
CA MET A 1 -26.32 -32.65 76.36
C MET A 1 -26.05 -32.08 74.97
N ARG A 2 -25.53 -30.86 74.87
CA ARG A 2 -25.19 -30.17 73.62
C ARG A 2 -23.67 -30.06 73.56
N LYS A 3 -23.06 -30.75 72.58
CA LYS A 3 -21.65 -30.63 72.25
C LYS A 3 -21.44 -29.45 71.29
N LYS A 4 -20.62 -28.49 71.71
CA LYS A 4 -20.13 -27.38 70.93
C LYS A 4 -18.93 -27.90 70.08
N ILE A 5 -18.97 -27.72 68.77
CA ILE A 5 -17.86 -27.93 67.86
C ILE A 5 -17.24 -26.56 67.64
N ALA A 6 -15.95 -26.40 67.98
CA ALA A 6 -15.17 -25.22 67.67
C ALA A 6 -14.54 -25.38 66.28
N THR A 7 -14.80 -24.44 65.38
CA THR A 7 -14.17 -24.38 64.06
C THR A 7 -12.93 -23.49 64.14
N LEU A 8 -11.74 -24.09 63.96
CA LEU A 8 -10.51 -23.31 63.74
C LEU A 8 -10.47 -22.79 62.30
N GLY A 9 -10.49 -21.48 62.15
CA GLY A 9 -10.21 -20.80 60.88
C GLY A 9 -8.70 -20.72 60.66
N ALA A 10 -8.20 -21.44 59.65
CA ALA A 10 -6.85 -21.26 59.17
C ALA A 10 -6.81 -20.10 58.16
N THR A 11 -6.21 -18.98 58.52
CA THR A 11 -5.92 -17.86 57.61
C THR A 11 -4.67 -18.21 56.81
N ALA A 12 -4.83 -18.56 55.53
CA ALA A 12 -3.71 -18.73 54.63
C ALA A 12 -3.20 -17.36 54.19
N LEU A 13 -2.01 -16.98 54.62
CA LEU A 13 -1.24 -15.84 54.11
C LEU A 13 -0.75 -16.20 52.70
N VAL A 14 -1.34 -15.63 51.66
CA VAL A 14 -0.80 -15.70 50.31
C VAL A 14 0.34 -14.69 50.20
N ALA A 15 1.57 -15.17 50.24
CA ALA A 15 2.74 -14.36 49.93
C ALA A 15 2.75 -14.10 48.40
N ILE A 16 2.39 -12.88 47.99
CA ILE A 16 2.57 -12.43 46.62
C ILE A 16 4.06 -12.14 46.42
N THR A 17 4.78 -13.08 45.86
CA THR A 17 6.12 -12.81 45.34
C THR A 17 6.01 -12.00 44.06
N PHE A 18 6.32 -10.71 44.15
CA PHE A 18 6.58 -9.90 42.96
C PHE A 18 7.86 -10.45 42.28
N THR A 19 7.71 -11.28 41.27
CA THR A 19 8.79 -11.53 40.33
C THR A 19 8.99 -10.26 39.55
N THR A 20 10.02 -9.49 39.84
CA THR A 20 10.52 -8.43 38.95
C THR A 20 10.87 -9.09 37.63
N ALA A 21 10.11 -8.77 36.59
CA ALA A 21 10.49 -9.16 35.24
C ALA A 21 11.95 -8.71 35.01
N PRO A 22 12.82 -9.55 34.41
CA PRO A 22 14.17 -9.14 34.10
C PRO A 22 14.10 -7.90 33.22
N THR A 23 14.65 -6.79 33.70
CA THR A 23 14.90 -5.63 32.86
C THR A 23 15.87 -6.07 31.78
N VAL A 24 15.36 -6.23 30.55
CA VAL A 24 16.19 -6.45 29.37
C VAL A 24 17.09 -5.22 29.25
N VAL A 25 18.33 -5.33 29.67
CA VAL A 25 19.33 -4.29 29.46
C VAL A 25 19.67 -4.32 27.98
N HIS A 26 19.09 -3.40 27.21
CA HIS A 26 19.45 -3.23 25.80
C HIS A 26 20.91 -2.82 25.73
N ALA A 27 21.69 -3.51 24.89
CA ALA A 27 23.04 -3.09 24.59
C ALA A 27 22.98 -1.70 23.94
N ALA A 28 23.76 -0.77 24.45
CA ALA A 28 23.85 0.57 23.85
C ALA A 28 24.27 0.44 22.37
N PRO A 29 23.78 1.34 21.48
CA PRO A 29 24.16 1.34 20.08
C PRO A 29 25.68 1.37 19.94
N LEU A 30 26.22 0.55 19.02
CA LEU A 30 27.63 0.62 18.64
C LEU A 30 27.81 1.72 17.62
N CYS A 31 28.43 2.84 18.04
CA CYS A 31 28.69 4.00 17.19
C CYS A 31 30.16 4.04 16.78
N ASP A 32 30.44 4.40 15.52
CA ASP A 32 31.81 4.48 14.99
C ASP A 32 32.55 5.79 15.31
N GLY A 33 31.84 6.77 15.88
CA GLY A 33 32.40 8.06 16.30
C GLY A 33 32.99 8.93 15.18
N LYS A 34 32.70 8.61 13.91
CA LYS A 34 33.28 9.33 12.77
C LYS A 34 32.65 10.69 12.53
N VAL A 35 33.43 11.55 11.93
CA VAL A 35 33.05 12.88 11.43
C VAL A 35 33.19 12.84 9.90
N PRO A 36 32.25 13.41 9.12
CA PRO A 36 31.13 14.27 9.54
C PRO A 36 29.87 13.56 10.01
N VAL A 37 29.77 12.24 9.91
CA VAL A 37 28.58 11.46 10.30
C VAL A 37 29.00 10.33 11.22
N ASN A 38 28.39 10.29 12.41
CA ASN A 38 28.52 9.20 13.36
C ASN A 38 27.45 8.14 13.04
N SER A 39 27.88 6.96 12.62
CA SER A 39 26.99 5.84 12.27
C SER A 39 26.92 4.86 13.44
N CYS A 40 25.70 4.56 13.87
CA CYS A 40 25.43 3.63 14.96
C CYS A 40 24.57 2.46 14.47
N ILE A 41 24.86 1.27 14.94
CA ILE A 41 24.11 0.04 14.66
C ILE A 41 23.75 -0.65 15.97
N GLY A 42 22.71 -1.45 15.96
CA GLY A 42 22.27 -2.26 17.10
C GLY A 42 21.06 -3.10 16.73
N ALA A 43 20.43 -3.67 17.74
CA ALA A 43 19.18 -4.40 17.60
C ALA A 43 18.21 -4.02 18.73
N THR A 44 16.92 -4.02 18.42
CA THR A 44 15.84 -3.87 19.39
C THR A 44 15.59 -5.16 20.17
N SER A 45 14.75 -5.12 21.20
CA SER A 45 14.46 -6.27 22.09
C SER A 45 13.91 -7.49 21.36
N ASP A 46 13.20 -7.27 20.25
CA ASP A 46 12.68 -8.32 19.37
C ASP A 46 13.71 -8.84 18.36
N GLY A 47 14.97 -8.33 18.44
CA GLY A 47 16.06 -8.71 17.54
C GLY A 47 16.07 -7.98 16.19
N ALA A 48 15.24 -6.95 16.00
CA ALA A 48 15.25 -6.18 14.76
C ALA A 48 16.53 -5.33 14.68
N PRO A 49 17.38 -5.53 13.66
CA PRO A 49 18.55 -4.70 13.47
C PRO A 49 18.15 -3.28 13.07
N TYR A 50 18.87 -2.28 13.55
CA TYR A 50 18.67 -0.88 13.21
C TYR A 50 19.96 -0.18 12.84
N SER A 51 19.81 0.93 12.12
CA SER A 51 20.88 1.89 11.81
C SER A 51 20.44 3.30 12.16
N MET A 52 21.36 4.06 12.74
CA MET A 52 21.22 5.50 13.01
C MET A 52 22.40 6.24 12.41
N MET A 53 22.16 7.40 11.82
CA MET A 53 23.21 8.27 11.27
C MET A 53 23.00 9.67 11.81
N VAL A 54 24.00 10.18 12.52
CA VAL A 54 23.93 11.47 13.23
C VAL A 54 25.03 12.39 12.72
N PRO A 55 24.70 13.52 12.08
CA PRO A 55 25.70 14.44 11.56
C PRO A 55 26.36 15.24 12.69
N ALA A 56 27.60 15.69 12.50
CA ALA A 56 28.36 16.48 13.48
C ALA A 56 27.64 17.78 13.89
N ASN A 57 26.86 18.37 12.98
CA ASN A 57 26.05 19.55 13.22
C ASN A 57 24.59 19.20 13.60
N PHE A 58 24.35 18.07 14.28
CA PHE A 58 23.01 17.64 14.69
C PHE A 58 22.23 18.75 15.37
N ASN A 59 21.05 19.06 14.83
CA ASN A 59 20.22 20.20 15.23
C ASN A 59 19.04 19.83 16.15
N GLY A 60 18.98 18.59 16.67
CA GLY A 60 17.91 18.11 17.56
C GLY A 60 16.75 17.44 16.83
N THR A 61 16.76 17.36 15.50
CA THR A 61 15.70 16.72 14.72
C THR A 61 16.14 15.38 14.15
N VAL A 62 15.36 14.32 14.38
CA VAL A 62 15.59 12.98 13.83
C VAL A 62 14.43 12.53 12.97
N TYR A 63 14.72 11.92 11.83
CA TYR A 63 13.78 11.23 10.94
C TYR A 63 13.85 9.73 11.17
N LEU A 64 12.75 9.14 11.58
CA LEU A 64 12.54 7.69 11.65
C LEU A 64 11.87 7.24 10.35
N TYR A 65 12.52 6.33 9.61
CA TYR A 65 11.97 5.76 8.40
C TYR A 65 11.53 4.32 8.60
N SER A 66 10.27 4.05 8.28
CA SER A 66 9.69 2.69 8.23
C SER A 66 9.67 2.23 6.77
N HIS A 67 10.39 1.15 6.45
CA HIS A 67 10.44 0.63 5.08
C HIS A 67 9.14 -0.12 4.70
N GLY A 68 8.88 -0.24 3.40
CA GLY A 68 7.74 -0.96 2.85
C GLY A 68 7.80 -2.48 3.03
N TYR A 69 6.82 -3.17 2.45
CA TYR A 69 6.75 -4.63 2.50
C TYR A 69 8.01 -5.29 1.91
N ARG A 70 8.56 -6.27 2.63
CA ARG A 70 9.59 -7.18 2.14
C ARG A 70 9.05 -8.60 2.25
N TYR A 71 9.32 -9.42 1.25
CA TYR A 71 8.86 -10.81 1.29
C TYR A 71 9.48 -11.55 2.49
N ASN A 72 8.66 -12.34 3.17
CA ASN A 72 9.07 -13.20 4.29
C ASN A 72 9.54 -14.59 3.84
N VAL A 73 9.65 -14.80 2.54
CA VAL A 73 10.12 -16.03 1.91
C VAL A 73 11.13 -15.71 0.81
N ASP A 74 12.07 -16.60 0.59
CA ASP A 74 13.01 -16.53 -0.53
C ASP A 74 12.28 -16.78 -1.85
N LEU A 75 12.66 -16.05 -2.91
CA LEU A 75 12.11 -16.27 -4.25
C LEU A 75 13.19 -16.81 -5.19
N PRO A 76 12.90 -17.93 -5.90
CA PRO A 76 13.81 -18.49 -6.89
C PRO A 76 14.13 -17.51 -8.01
N SER A 77 15.31 -17.61 -8.60
CA SER A 77 15.75 -16.76 -9.71
C SER A 77 14.88 -16.89 -10.97
N ALA A 78 14.14 -17.99 -11.10
CA ALA A 78 13.22 -18.22 -12.22
C ALA A 78 11.92 -17.42 -12.16
N ILE A 79 11.61 -16.75 -11.03
CA ILE A 79 10.40 -15.91 -10.92
C ILE A 79 10.61 -14.63 -11.75
N PRO A 80 9.75 -14.36 -12.74
CA PRO A 80 9.84 -13.13 -13.52
C PRO A 80 9.72 -11.88 -12.65
N LEU A 81 10.40 -10.80 -13.03
CA LEU A 81 10.42 -9.47 -12.42
C LEU A 81 11.08 -9.38 -11.03
N ILE A 82 11.09 -10.45 -10.22
CA ILE A 82 11.51 -10.40 -8.79
C ILE A 82 12.49 -11.53 -8.46
N GLY A 83 12.86 -12.36 -9.43
CA GLY A 83 13.62 -13.58 -9.20
C GLY A 83 14.96 -13.34 -8.50
N GLY A 84 15.37 -14.31 -7.66
CA GLY A 84 16.62 -14.24 -6.91
C GLY A 84 16.54 -13.44 -5.62
N TYR A 85 15.34 -13.08 -5.12
CA TYR A 85 15.18 -12.41 -3.83
C TYR A 85 15.54 -13.33 -2.67
N LYS A 86 16.27 -12.79 -1.71
CA LYS A 86 16.57 -13.40 -0.42
C LYS A 86 15.96 -12.56 0.70
N VAL A 87 15.36 -13.25 1.67
CA VAL A 87 14.82 -12.58 2.85
C VAL A 87 15.93 -11.79 3.53
N THR A 88 15.67 -10.52 3.80
CA THR A 88 16.64 -9.63 4.43
C THR A 88 15.96 -8.75 5.45
N ASN A 89 16.64 -8.53 6.57
CA ASN A 89 16.30 -7.55 7.60
C ASN A 89 17.32 -6.41 7.66
N THR A 90 17.99 -6.09 6.57
CA THR A 90 18.94 -4.98 6.50
C THR A 90 18.25 -3.67 6.91
N PRO A 91 18.81 -2.92 7.88
CA PRO A 91 18.26 -1.63 8.31
C PRO A 91 18.17 -0.62 7.16
N GLN A 92 17.10 0.17 7.16
CA GLN A 92 16.86 1.19 6.14
C GLN A 92 16.49 2.53 6.82
N PRO A 93 17.45 3.46 7.00
CA PRO A 93 17.22 4.73 7.70
C PRO A 93 16.61 5.84 6.82
N GLY A 94 16.23 5.54 5.59
CA GLY A 94 15.59 6.47 4.66
C GLY A 94 15.25 5.84 3.32
N PRO A 95 14.49 6.51 2.44
CA PRO A 95 14.04 5.95 1.16
C PRO A 95 15.19 5.55 0.23
N ASN A 96 16.24 6.37 0.17
CA ASN A 96 17.45 6.11 -0.62
C ASN A 96 18.62 6.96 -0.13
N ALA A 97 19.83 6.63 -0.59
CA ALA A 97 21.05 7.29 -0.15
C ALA A 97 21.08 8.81 -0.44
N THR A 98 20.48 9.26 -1.55
CA THR A 98 20.43 10.69 -1.91
C THR A 98 19.59 11.48 -0.92
N VAL A 99 18.43 10.95 -0.53
CA VAL A 99 17.54 11.58 0.45
C VAL A 99 18.17 11.55 1.84
N ILE A 100 18.81 10.45 2.23
CA ILE A 100 19.59 10.37 3.48
C ILE A 100 20.68 11.45 3.51
N GLY A 101 21.48 11.55 2.44
CA GLY A 101 22.52 12.58 2.32
C GLY A 101 21.96 14.00 2.40
N TYR A 102 20.80 14.24 1.80
CA TYR A 102 20.10 15.53 1.90
C TYR A 102 19.74 15.86 3.35
N LEU A 103 19.11 14.93 4.09
CA LEU A 103 18.72 15.15 5.50
C LEU A 103 19.94 15.40 6.39
N LEU A 104 20.98 14.59 6.26
CA LEU A 104 22.23 14.78 7.02
C LEU A 104 22.89 16.13 6.74
N SER A 105 22.87 16.61 5.48
CA SER A 105 23.40 17.93 5.10
C SER A 105 22.66 19.10 5.77
N LYS A 106 21.39 18.88 6.14
CA LYS A 106 20.57 19.85 6.88
C LYS A 106 20.76 19.79 8.40
N GLY A 107 21.61 18.91 8.89
CA GLY A 107 21.82 18.70 10.32
C GLY A 107 20.76 17.78 10.97
N TYR A 108 19.94 17.09 10.19
CA TYR A 108 18.98 16.11 10.69
C TYR A 108 19.66 14.75 10.84
N ALA A 109 19.37 14.05 11.95
CA ALA A 109 19.71 12.66 12.05
C ALA A 109 18.67 11.80 11.33
N VAL A 110 19.07 10.60 10.93
CA VAL A 110 18.17 9.60 10.34
C VAL A 110 18.32 8.27 11.08
N MET A 111 17.23 7.53 11.21
CA MET A 111 17.24 6.19 11.79
C MET A 111 16.17 5.31 11.12
N GLY A 112 16.38 4.01 11.15
CA GLY A 112 15.39 3.03 10.65
C GLY A 112 15.80 1.61 10.99
N SER A 113 14.81 0.77 11.12
CA SER A 113 14.96 -0.65 11.39
C SER A 113 14.92 -1.47 10.09
N GLY A 114 15.42 -2.71 10.16
CA GLY A 114 15.16 -3.74 9.17
C GLY A 114 14.05 -4.69 9.60
N PHE A 115 13.38 -4.43 10.72
CA PHE A 115 12.38 -5.25 11.40
C PHE A 115 12.84 -6.70 11.64
N ALA A 116 12.41 -7.30 12.73
CA ALA A 116 12.74 -8.69 13.07
C ALA A 116 11.99 -9.68 12.17
N ARG A 117 10.75 -9.35 11.82
CA ARG A 117 9.88 -10.12 10.93
C ARG A 117 9.63 -9.35 9.65
N GLN A 118 9.70 -10.06 8.51
CA GLN A 118 9.26 -9.56 7.20
C GLN A 118 7.81 -9.99 6.92
N GLY A 119 7.26 -9.60 5.78
CA GLY A 119 5.85 -9.80 5.44
C GLY A 119 4.98 -8.70 6.04
N TRP A 120 3.72 -9.01 6.30
CA TRP A 120 2.78 -8.09 6.96
C TRP A 120 3.09 -8.02 8.46
N ASN A 121 3.84 -7.03 8.85
CA ASN A 121 4.44 -6.90 10.19
C ASN A 121 4.01 -5.62 10.93
N GLY A 122 2.82 -5.07 10.65
CA GLY A 122 2.38 -3.78 11.19
C GLY A 122 2.49 -3.68 12.72
N ASP A 123 2.02 -4.69 13.45
CA ASP A 123 2.05 -4.71 14.92
C ASP A 123 3.47 -4.65 15.48
N SER A 124 4.33 -5.57 15.03
CA SER A 124 5.73 -5.62 15.48
C SER A 124 6.52 -4.41 14.98
N GLY A 125 6.26 -3.93 13.75
CA GLY A 125 6.90 -2.74 13.20
C GLY A 125 6.67 -1.49 14.04
N VAL A 126 5.42 -1.24 14.47
CA VAL A 126 5.11 -0.13 15.38
C VAL A 126 5.80 -0.30 16.73
N ALA A 127 5.87 -1.52 17.28
CA ALA A 127 6.56 -1.77 18.56
C ALA A 127 8.07 -1.53 18.43
N THR A 128 8.70 -2.04 17.38
CA THR A 128 10.12 -1.83 17.05
C THR A 128 10.44 -0.33 16.91
N ASP A 129 9.61 0.43 16.19
CA ASP A 129 9.84 1.85 15.95
C ASP A 129 9.69 2.69 17.23
N VAL A 130 8.76 2.33 18.14
CA VAL A 130 8.65 2.95 19.47
C VAL A 130 9.93 2.73 20.28
N GLU A 131 10.45 1.50 20.30
CA GLU A 131 11.68 1.18 21.00
C GLU A 131 12.89 1.93 20.41
N LEU A 132 12.98 2.00 19.07
CA LEU A 132 14.05 2.70 18.37
C LEU A 132 14.04 4.21 18.67
N ILE A 133 12.86 4.85 18.76
CA ILE A 133 12.73 6.25 19.20
C ILE A 133 13.29 6.43 20.62
N ASN A 134 12.92 5.55 21.55
CA ASN A 134 13.39 5.62 22.93
C ASN A 134 14.91 5.41 23.03
N THR A 135 15.44 4.44 22.28
CA THR A 135 16.87 4.17 22.19
C THR A 135 17.62 5.39 21.64
N PHE A 136 17.13 6.01 20.56
CA PHE A 136 17.73 7.21 19.99
C PHE A 136 17.75 8.37 21.00
N LYS A 137 16.60 8.66 21.63
CA LYS A 137 16.49 9.75 22.63
C LYS A 137 17.40 9.55 23.83
N SER A 138 17.58 8.31 24.28
CA SER A 138 18.49 8.00 25.39
C SER A 138 19.96 8.22 25.05
N GLN A 139 20.36 7.90 23.82
CA GLN A 139 21.71 8.05 23.33
C GLN A 139 22.04 9.51 22.93
N PHE A 140 21.08 10.21 22.34
CA PHE A 140 21.23 11.57 21.81
C PHE A 140 20.26 12.52 22.51
N THR A 141 20.62 12.94 23.73
CA THR A 141 19.75 13.71 24.65
C THR A 141 19.36 15.11 24.15
N LYS A 142 20.00 15.61 23.07
CA LYS A 142 19.61 16.86 22.40
C LYS A 142 18.44 16.70 21.43
N THR A 143 17.75 15.55 21.42
CA THR A 143 16.64 15.28 20.50
C THR A 143 15.38 16.00 20.96
N ASP A 144 15.02 17.05 20.22
CA ASP A 144 13.83 17.87 20.48
C ASP A 144 12.66 17.44 19.60
N HIS A 145 12.93 16.99 18.36
CA HIS A 145 11.94 16.66 17.37
C HIS A 145 12.13 15.26 16.79
N VAL A 146 11.05 14.46 16.81
CA VAL A 146 10.99 13.15 16.14
C VAL A 146 9.95 13.23 15.02
N ILE A 147 10.41 12.99 13.80
CA ILE A 147 9.58 12.94 12.60
C ILE A 147 9.52 11.49 12.14
N ALA A 148 8.33 10.90 12.07
CA ALA A 148 8.11 9.56 11.53
C ALA A 148 7.66 9.65 10.07
N TRP A 149 8.24 8.86 9.18
CA TRP A 149 7.80 8.72 7.80
C TRP A 149 8.10 7.31 7.26
N GLY A 150 7.39 6.92 6.24
CA GLY A 150 7.55 5.58 5.66
C GLY A 150 6.69 5.39 4.43
N GLU A 151 6.95 4.33 3.68
CA GLU A 151 6.31 4.05 2.40
C GLU A 151 5.58 2.71 2.42
N SER A 152 4.45 2.62 1.69
CA SER A 152 3.73 1.35 1.52
C SER A 152 3.28 0.81 2.89
N LEU A 153 3.63 -0.43 3.23
CA LEU A 153 3.47 -0.97 4.58
C LEU A 153 4.19 -0.11 5.63
N GLY A 154 5.34 0.50 5.31
CA GLY A 154 6.00 1.48 6.19
C GLY A 154 5.17 2.75 6.39
N GLY A 155 4.41 3.18 5.38
CA GLY A 155 3.41 4.25 5.53
C GLY A 155 2.27 3.85 6.46
N PHE A 156 1.78 2.61 6.35
CA PHE A 156 0.81 2.03 7.28
C PHE A 156 1.35 1.99 8.72
N ILE A 157 2.59 1.53 8.91
CA ILE A 157 3.28 1.53 10.21
C ILE A 157 3.41 2.95 10.75
N THR A 158 3.79 3.92 9.89
CA THR A 158 3.91 5.33 10.26
C THR A 158 2.59 5.91 10.77
N GLN A 159 1.46 5.61 10.10
CA GLN A 159 0.14 6.04 10.56
C GLN A 159 -0.24 5.37 11.89
N GLY A 160 -0.01 4.06 12.02
CA GLY A 160 -0.24 3.34 13.28
C GLY A 160 0.63 3.87 14.43
N LEU A 161 1.86 4.28 14.12
CA LEU A 161 2.76 4.92 15.08
C LEU A 161 2.26 6.31 15.49
N ALA A 162 1.76 7.11 14.54
CA ALA A 162 1.15 8.42 14.81
C ALA A 162 -0.12 8.30 15.68
N ASP A 163 -0.98 7.33 15.37
CA ASP A 163 -2.16 7.02 16.20
C ASP A 163 -1.77 6.67 17.65
N LYS A 164 -0.68 5.89 17.81
CA LYS A 164 -0.22 5.40 19.13
C LYS A 164 0.51 6.46 19.95
N LEU A 165 1.43 7.18 19.35
CA LEU A 165 2.31 8.13 20.04
C LEU A 165 1.73 9.54 20.12
N GLY A 166 0.88 9.93 19.18
CA GLY A 166 0.28 11.26 19.14
C GLY A 166 1.34 12.35 19.22
N THR A 167 1.20 13.27 20.18
CA THR A 167 2.09 14.42 20.37
C THR A 167 3.51 14.07 20.86
N GLN A 168 3.85 12.81 21.06
CA GLN A 168 5.25 12.39 21.27
C GLN A 168 6.06 12.42 19.98
N LEU A 169 5.39 12.41 18.83
CA LEU A 169 5.97 12.79 17.53
C LEU A 169 5.85 14.29 17.33
N SER A 170 6.68 14.86 16.49
CA SER A 170 6.59 16.27 16.10
C SER A 170 5.92 16.46 14.74
N ALA A 171 5.99 15.47 13.86
CA ALA A 171 5.29 15.39 12.58
C ALA A 171 5.30 13.94 12.06
N ALA A 172 4.42 13.62 11.11
CA ALA A 172 4.41 12.31 10.46
C ALA A 172 4.15 12.43 8.94
N ALA A 173 4.66 11.45 8.16
CA ALA A 173 4.28 11.31 6.76
C ALA A 173 4.11 9.85 6.35
N PRO A 174 2.88 9.33 6.35
CA PRO A 174 2.53 8.07 5.73
C PRO A 174 2.47 8.25 4.20
N LEU A 175 3.51 7.78 3.50
CA LEU A 175 3.64 7.91 2.04
C LEU A 175 3.12 6.66 1.36
N CYS A 176 2.35 6.79 0.26
CA CYS A 176 1.77 5.65 -0.47
C CYS A 176 1.34 4.53 0.48
N MET A 177 0.65 4.90 1.57
CA MET A 177 0.34 3.98 2.67
C MET A 177 -0.68 2.92 2.26
N ALA A 178 -0.50 1.70 2.80
CA ALA A 178 -1.50 0.66 2.67
C ALA A 178 -2.82 1.04 3.37
N SER A 179 -3.90 0.37 2.99
CA SER A 179 -5.25 0.57 3.50
C SER A 179 -5.33 0.48 5.03
N SER A 180 -6.38 1.03 5.66
CA SER A 180 -6.47 1.09 7.13
C SER A 180 -6.46 -0.29 7.81
N THR A 181 -6.81 -1.33 7.06
CA THR A 181 -6.80 -2.72 7.50
C THR A 181 -6.14 -3.61 6.45
N VAL A 182 -5.53 -4.70 6.87
CA VAL A 182 -5.01 -5.71 5.95
C VAL A 182 -6.11 -6.35 5.10
N GLU A 183 -7.33 -6.46 5.65
CA GLU A 183 -8.49 -6.97 4.92
C GLU A 183 -8.80 -6.10 3.70
N ALA A 184 -8.86 -4.78 3.87
CA ALA A 184 -9.11 -3.85 2.78
C ALA A 184 -8.04 -3.92 1.68
N GLU A 185 -6.77 -4.03 2.07
CA GLU A 185 -5.66 -4.14 1.14
C GLU A 185 -5.71 -5.45 0.34
N LEU A 186 -5.93 -6.59 1.01
CA LEU A 186 -5.92 -7.90 0.37
C LEU A 186 -7.23 -8.23 -0.35
N THR A 187 -8.33 -7.52 -0.10
CA THR A 187 -9.56 -7.68 -0.90
C THR A 187 -9.32 -7.29 -2.36
N MET A 188 -8.59 -6.20 -2.62
CA MET A 188 -8.22 -5.81 -3.99
C MET A 188 -7.43 -6.92 -4.70
N ALA A 189 -6.43 -7.49 -4.02
CA ALA A 189 -5.64 -8.60 -4.53
C ALA A 189 -6.51 -9.85 -4.80
N GLY A 190 -7.39 -10.20 -3.86
CA GLY A 190 -8.29 -11.33 -3.97
C GLY A 190 -9.28 -11.20 -5.13
N ASP A 191 -9.90 -10.03 -5.30
CA ASP A 191 -10.83 -9.77 -6.40
C ASP A 191 -10.15 -9.89 -7.77
N PHE A 192 -8.93 -9.37 -7.91
CA PHE A 192 -8.16 -9.47 -9.14
C PHE A 192 -7.77 -10.92 -9.46
N LEU A 193 -7.21 -11.64 -8.49
CA LEU A 193 -6.80 -13.04 -8.67
C LEU A 193 -8.00 -13.97 -8.92
N TRP A 194 -9.12 -13.74 -8.24
CA TRP A 194 -10.37 -14.47 -8.48
C TRP A 194 -10.92 -14.20 -9.88
N GLY A 195 -10.85 -12.95 -10.35
CA GLY A 195 -11.23 -12.59 -11.72
C GLY A 195 -10.37 -13.29 -12.76
N LEU A 196 -9.02 -13.32 -12.57
CA LEU A 196 -8.09 -14.05 -13.45
C LEU A 196 -8.42 -15.53 -13.50
N LYS A 197 -8.64 -16.16 -12.32
CA LYS A 197 -9.07 -17.56 -12.21
C LYS A 197 -10.35 -17.83 -12.98
N THR A 198 -11.33 -16.95 -12.85
CA THR A 198 -12.68 -17.15 -13.39
C THR A 198 -12.71 -17.03 -14.91
N PHE A 199 -12.01 -16.06 -15.49
CA PHE A 199 -12.08 -15.82 -16.94
C PHE A 199 -10.96 -16.51 -17.72
N PHE A 200 -9.76 -16.69 -17.14
CA PHE A 200 -8.57 -16.98 -17.94
C PHE A 200 -7.85 -18.28 -17.57
N ASP A 201 -7.83 -18.68 -16.30
CA ASP A 201 -7.22 -19.95 -15.90
C ASP A 201 -7.79 -20.48 -14.59
N PRO A 202 -8.73 -21.46 -14.64
CA PRO A 202 -9.35 -22.03 -13.44
C PRO A 202 -8.38 -22.81 -12.55
N SER A 203 -7.17 -23.08 -13.01
CA SER A 203 -6.15 -23.78 -12.24
C SER A 203 -5.41 -22.86 -11.25
N ILE A 204 -5.56 -21.54 -11.35
CA ILE A 204 -5.09 -20.57 -10.37
C ILE A 204 -5.83 -20.80 -9.05
N LYS A 205 -5.11 -20.94 -7.94
CA LYS A 205 -5.71 -21.16 -6.61
C LYS A 205 -6.29 -19.87 -6.06
N ALA A 206 -5.57 -18.77 -6.17
CA ALA A 206 -5.95 -17.42 -5.76
C ALA A 206 -6.16 -17.26 -4.24
N GLY A 207 -5.39 -17.96 -3.42
CA GLY A 207 -5.53 -17.98 -1.96
C GLY A 207 -5.94 -19.34 -1.41
N ASN A 208 -6.28 -19.39 -0.11
CA ASN A 208 -6.54 -20.62 0.63
C ASN A 208 -5.35 -21.59 0.54
N TYR A 209 -4.16 -21.06 0.75
CA TYR A 209 -2.91 -21.82 0.70
C TYR A 209 -2.78 -22.72 1.92
N SER A 210 -2.19 -23.90 1.72
CA SER A 210 -1.89 -24.84 2.80
C SER A 210 -0.89 -24.24 3.80
N ALA A 211 -0.82 -24.79 5.01
CA ALA A 211 0.14 -24.35 6.00
C ALA A 211 1.59 -24.71 5.62
N GLY A 212 2.56 -23.86 5.98
CA GLY A 212 3.98 -24.12 5.89
C GLY A 212 4.51 -24.31 4.47
N ALA A 213 5.42 -25.27 4.26
CA ALA A 213 6.11 -25.48 2.99
C ALA A 213 5.17 -25.85 1.83
N ALA A 214 4.07 -26.56 2.11
CA ALA A 214 3.07 -26.87 1.08
C ALA A 214 2.41 -25.61 0.54
N GLY A 215 2.01 -24.69 1.42
CA GLY A 215 1.43 -23.40 1.01
C GLY A 215 2.41 -22.53 0.23
N TYR A 216 3.67 -22.54 0.62
CA TYR A 216 4.71 -21.87 -0.18
C TYR A 216 4.80 -22.45 -1.60
N ALA A 217 4.84 -23.78 -1.76
CA ALA A 217 4.88 -24.43 -3.07
C ALA A 217 3.64 -24.11 -3.92
N GLU A 218 2.45 -24.07 -3.29
CA GLU A 218 1.19 -23.68 -3.93
C GLU A 218 1.24 -22.23 -4.42
N ALA A 219 1.70 -21.29 -3.59
CA ALA A 219 1.83 -19.88 -3.94
C ALA A 219 2.83 -19.65 -5.07
N MET A 220 3.98 -20.37 -5.06
CA MET A 220 4.96 -20.33 -6.16
C MET A 220 4.36 -20.85 -7.47
N THR A 221 3.56 -21.90 -7.40
CA THR A 221 2.84 -22.46 -8.55
C THR A 221 1.82 -21.45 -9.09
N ASP A 222 1.05 -20.81 -8.22
CA ASP A 222 0.08 -19.78 -8.61
C ASP A 222 0.79 -18.57 -9.25
N LEU A 223 1.90 -18.15 -8.69
CA LEU A 223 2.68 -17.05 -9.25
C LEU A 223 3.15 -17.34 -10.68
N GLY A 224 3.64 -18.56 -10.94
CA GLY A 224 4.01 -19.02 -12.28
C GLY A 224 2.82 -19.01 -13.25
N LYS A 225 1.64 -19.48 -12.80
CA LYS A 225 0.41 -19.46 -13.62
C LYS A 225 -0.07 -18.05 -13.92
N VAL A 226 -0.09 -17.16 -12.92
CA VAL A 226 -0.51 -15.78 -13.10
C VAL A 226 0.40 -15.07 -14.10
N PHE A 227 1.73 -15.17 -13.99
CA PHE A 227 2.63 -14.58 -14.97
C PHE A 227 2.46 -15.20 -16.38
N THR A 228 2.19 -16.50 -16.46
CA THR A 228 1.89 -17.17 -17.74
C THR A 228 0.62 -16.62 -18.38
N VAL A 229 -0.46 -16.46 -17.62
CA VAL A 229 -1.73 -15.89 -18.09
C VAL A 229 -1.54 -14.42 -18.51
N MET A 230 -0.83 -13.62 -17.71
CA MET A 230 -0.57 -12.22 -18.06
C MET A 230 0.24 -12.09 -19.36
N GLY A 231 1.25 -12.95 -19.56
CA GLY A 231 2.00 -13.00 -20.82
C GLY A 231 1.12 -13.40 -22.03
N LYS A 232 0.23 -14.39 -21.87
CA LYS A 232 -0.74 -14.78 -22.92
C LYS A 232 -1.74 -13.66 -23.23
N LEU A 233 -2.21 -12.94 -22.18
CA LEU A 233 -3.09 -11.79 -22.34
C LEU A 233 -2.37 -10.64 -23.06
N GLN A 234 -1.11 -10.37 -22.73
CA GLN A 234 -0.32 -9.36 -23.44
C GLN A 234 -0.23 -9.65 -24.94
N ALA A 235 0.12 -10.89 -25.29
CA ALA A 235 0.18 -11.33 -26.69
C ALA A 235 -1.21 -11.30 -27.37
N GLY A 236 -2.25 -11.76 -26.65
CA GLY A 236 -3.64 -11.77 -27.12
C GLY A 236 -4.17 -10.37 -27.39
N ILE A 237 -4.02 -9.45 -26.47
CA ILE A 237 -4.46 -8.05 -26.61
C ILE A 237 -3.74 -7.37 -27.77
N GLY A 238 -2.42 -7.57 -27.90
CA GLY A 238 -1.67 -7.05 -29.04
C GLY A 238 -2.25 -7.53 -30.37
N LYS A 239 -2.59 -8.82 -30.49
CA LYS A 239 -3.24 -9.40 -31.66
C LYS A 239 -4.66 -8.84 -31.87
N GLU A 240 -5.46 -8.69 -30.81
CA GLU A 240 -6.81 -8.10 -30.88
C GLU A 240 -6.78 -6.67 -31.42
N LEU A 241 -5.83 -5.85 -30.98
CA LEU A 241 -5.70 -4.46 -31.41
C LEU A 241 -5.33 -4.33 -32.90
N VAL A 242 -4.53 -5.28 -33.43
CA VAL A 242 -4.12 -5.30 -34.83
C VAL A 242 -5.20 -5.91 -35.72
N THR A 243 -5.84 -7.00 -35.31
CA THR A 243 -6.75 -7.78 -36.15
C THR A 243 -8.23 -7.47 -35.97
N GLY A 244 -8.59 -6.82 -34.87
CA GLY A 244 -9.99 -6.61 -34.46
C GLY A 244 -10.72 -7.90 -34.06
N LYS A 245 -10.02 -9.04 -33.93
CA LYS A 245 -10.62 -10.33 -33.58
C LYS A 245 -10.28 -10.74 -32.14
N PRO A 246 -11.23 -11.32 -31.38
CA PRO A 246 -10.97 -11.83 -30.03
C PRO A 246 -9.79 -12.82 -30.01
N SER A 247 -8.98 -12.75 -28.97
CA SER A 247 -7.83 -13.64 -28.77
C SER A 247 -7.68 -13.98 -27.29
N TRP A 248 -8.36 -15.02 -26.87
CA TRP A 248 -8.33 -15.51 -25.49
C TRP A 248 -7.13 -16.44 -25.25
N PRO A 249 -6.57 -16.48 -24.03
CA PRO A 249 -5.62 -17.51 -23.62
C PRO A 249 -6.18 -18.93 -23.84
N ASP A 250 -5.32 -19.88 -24.18
CA ASP A 250 -5.69 -21.29 -24.33
C ASP A 250 -6.05 -21.99 -23.02
N THR A 251 -5.73 -21.36 -21.87
CA THR A 251 -6.13 -21.78 -20.53
C THR A 251 -7.54 -21.34 -20.15
N THR A 252 -8.20 -20.51 -20.98
CA THR A 252 -9.56 -20.00 -20.73
C THR A 252 -10.57 -21.14 -20.56
N PRO A 253 -11.41 -21.11 -19.52
CA PRO A 253 -12.42 -22.16 -19.32
C PRO A 253 -13.38 -22.29 -20.51
N ALA A 254 -13.71 -23.52 -20.89
CA ALA A 254 -14.68 -23.78 -21.97
C ALA A 254 -16.04 -23.13 -21.73
N SER A 255 -16.43 -22.92 -20.46
CA SER A 255 -17.65 -22.23 -20.06
C SER A 255 -17.70 -20.77 -20.53
N VAL A 256 -16.56 -20.09 -20.70
CA VAL A 256 -16.50 -18.73 -21.27
C VAL A 256 -16.97 -18.72 -22.72
N ALA A 257 -16.50 -19.66 -23.52
CA ALA A 257 -16.98 -19.80 -24.90
C ALA A 257 -18.46 -20.23 -24.95
N ALA A 258 -18.85 -21.18 -24.09
CA ALA A 258 -20.23 -21.69 -24.02
C ALA A 258 -21.24 -20.60 -23.60
N SER A 259 -20.83 -19.60 -22.81
CA SER A 259 -21.66 -18.45 -22.45
C SER A 259 -21.74 -17.36 -23.53
N GLY A 260 -21.09 -17.55 -24.68
CA GLY A 260 -21.01 -16.57 -25.77
C GLY A 260 -19.96 -15.48 -25.57
N LEU A 261 -19.26 -15.46 -24.44
CA LEU A 261 -18.23 -14.45 -24.16
C LEU A 261 -16.98 -14.60 -25.04
N GLY A 262 -16.74 -15.77 -25.62
CA GLY A 262 -15.63 -15.98 -26.56
C GLY A 262 -15.67 -15.08 -27.80
N ALA A 263 -16.82 -14.49 -28.15
CA ALA A 263 -16.98 -13.51 -29.21
C ALA A 263 -16.58 -12.08 -28.79
N ILE A 264 -16.34 -11.84 -27.49
CA ILE A 264 -15.91 -10.55 -26.95
C ILE A 264 -14.38 -10.57 -26.83
N PRO A 265 -13.68 -9.46 -27.11
CA PRO A 265 -12.23 -9.38 -26.90
C PRO A 265 -11.83 -9.67 -25.45
N SER A 266 -10.78 -10.46 -25.25
CA SER A 266 -10.28 -10.84 -23.92
C SER A 266 -9.88 -9.62 -23.06
N ARG A 267 -9.43 -8.53 -23.71
CA ARG A 267 -9.12 -7.25 -23.05
C ARG A 267 -10.32 -6.66 -22.30
N SER A 268 -11.56 -6.91 -22.77
CA SER A 268 -12.76 -6.39 -22.08
C SER A 268 -12.98 -7.10 -20.74
N ALA A 269 -12.77 -8.41 -20.67
CA ALA A 269 -12.83 -9.16 -19.41
C ALA A 269 -11.68 -8.77 -18.48
N LEU A 270 -10.47 -8.57 -19.00
CA LEU A 270 -9.33 -8.10 -18.20
C LEU A 270 -9.60 -6.70 -17.62
N LEU A 271 -10.13 -5.77 -18.42
CA LEU A 271 -10.51 -4.45 -17.94
C LEU A 271 -11.57 -4.56 -16.84
N LEU A 272 -12.60 -5.38 -17.03
CA LEU A 272 -13.66 -5.55 -16.04
C LEU A 272 -13.11 -6.03 -14.69
N ILE A 273 -12.23 -7.04 -14.68
CA ILE A 273 -11.67 -7.53 -13.40
C ILE A 273 -10.73 -6.50 -12.76
N GLY A 274 -10.02 -5.70 -13.54
CA GLY A 274 -9.23 -4.58 -13.02
C GLY A 274 -10.10 -3.52 -12.36
N LEU A 275 -11.23 -3.15 -12.98
CA LEU A 275 -12.21 -2.22 -12.41
C LEU A 275 -12.84 -2.78 -11.13
N MET A 276 -13.19 -4.07 -11.10
CA MET A 276 -13.69 -4.76 -9.89
C MET A 276 -12.70 -4.67 -8.73
N ALA A 277 -11.45 -4.95 -9.00
CA ALA A 277 -10.38 -4.89 -8.01
C ALA A 277 -10.00 -3.45 -7.61
N GLY A 278 -10.46 -2.43 -8.34
CA GLY A 278 -10.06 -1.04 -8.11
C GLY A 278 -8.66 -0.70 -8.60
N LEU A 279 -8.10 -1.49 -9.54
CA LEU A 279 -6.82 -1.17 -10.18
C LEU A 279 -6.95 0.10 -11.03
N PRO A 280 -5.94 0.99 -11.02
CA PRO A 280 -5.94 2.16 -11.88
C PRO A 280 -5.96 1.77 -13.37
N THR A 281 -6.76 2.48 -14.16
CA THR A 281 -6.78 2.35 -15.63
C THR A 281 -5.65 3.12 -16.31
N GLN A 282 -4.73 3.66 -15.53
CA GLN A 282 -3.47 4.27 -15.93
C GLN A 282 -2.31 3.47 -15.31
N SER A 283 -1.19 3.38 -16.02
CA SER A 283 -0.01 2.63 -15.57
C SER A 283 1.26 3.38 -15.98
N ALA A 284 2.43 2.79 -15.79
CA ALA A 284 3.70 3.39 -16.16
C ALA A 284 3.73 3.88 -17.62
N HIS A 285 3.08 3.15 -18.54
CA HIS A 285 3.19 3.39 -19.98
C HIS A 285 1.84 3.60 -20.69
N PHE A 286 0.71 3.45 -19.98
CA PHE A 286 -0.63 3.56 -20.57
C PHE A 286 -1.50 4.55 -19.83
N ASP A 287 -1.98 5.58 -20.55
CA ASP A 287 -2.67 6.76 -19.99
C ASP A 287 -4.20 6.67 -19.98
N SER A 288 -4.78 5.55 -20.36
CA SER A 288 -6.23 5.33 -20.43
C SER A 288 -6.99 6.11 -21.53
N THR A 289 -6.31 7.01 -22.25
CA THR A 289 -6.97 7.91 -23.23
C THR A 289 -6.38 7.84 -24.64
N THR A 290 -5.18 7.30 -24.78
CA THR A 290 -4.48 7.18 -26.06
C THR A 290 -4.63 5.77 -26.62
N GLY A 291 -5.01 5.65 -27.87
CA GLY A 291 -5.22 4.38 -28.55
C GLY A 291 -4.18 4.05 -29.60
N PRO A 292 -4.26 2.83 -30.21
CA PRO A 292 -3.31 2.41 -31.24
C PRO A 292 -3.40 3.26 -32.51
N GLY A 293 -2.27 3.37 -33.21
CA GLY A 293 -2.14 4.08 -34.46
C GLY A 293 -1.28 5.34 -34.39
N PRO A 294 -0.93 5.95 -35.54
CA PRO A 294 -0.18 7.21 -35.58
C PRO A 294 -0.90 8.34 -34.85
N ALA A 295 -0.13 9.19 -34.20
CA ALA A 295 -0.66 10.39 -33.54
C ALA A 295 -1.51 11.22 -34.53
N ASN A 296 -2.63 11.75 -34.02
CA ASN A 296 -3.62 12.51 -34.80
C ASN A 296 -4.38 11.71 -35.91
N SER A 297 -4.23 10.39 -35.97
CA SER A 297 -5.09 9.55 -36.82
C SER A 297 -6.46 9.29 -36.14
N SER A 298 -7.45 8.90 -36.96
CA SER A 298 -8.74 8.43 -36.43
C SER A 298 -8.59 7.16 -35.57
N SER A 299 -7.64 6.30 -35.89
CA SER A 299 -7.29 5.12 -35.11
C SER A 299 -6.74 5.51 -33.74
N TYR A 300 -5.86 6.51 -33.65
CA TYR A 300 -5.26 7.00 -32.42
C TYR A 300 -6.32 7.52 -31.44
N THR A 301 -7.30 8.29 -31.93
CA THR A 301 -8.39 8.83 -31.09
C THR A 301 -9.56 7.88 -30.94
N GLY A 302 -9.95 7.16 -31.99
CA GLY A 302 -11.12 6.27 -31.98
C GLY A 302 -10.91 4.97 -31.20
N PHE A 303 -9.68 4.46 -31.13
CA PHE A 303 -9.33 3.24 -30.36
C PHE A 303 -8.78 3.53 -28.96
N ALA A 304 -8.60 4.78 -28.57
CA ALA A 304 -8.09 5.18 -27.26
C ALA A 304 -8.81 4.46 -26.12
N LEU A 305 -10.14 4.45 -26.17
CA LEU A 305 -10.98 3.79 -25.17
C LEU A 305 -11.05 2.27 -25.30
N LEU A 306 -10.45 1.66 -26.32
CA LEU A 306 -10.51 0.22 -26.56
C LEU A 306 -9.28 -0.55 -26.05
N GLY A 307 -8.10 0.06 -26.08
CA GLY A 307 -6.83 -0.62 -25.80
C GLY A 307 -6.14 -0.16 -24.53
N SER A 308 -5.88 1.12 -24.40
CA SER A 308 -5.04 1.68 -23.34
C SER A 308 -5.50 1.34 -21.91
N PRO A 309 -6.80 1.40 -21.56
CA PRO A 309 -7.23 1.03 -20.21
C PRO A 309 -6.92 -0.44 -19.85
N ALA A 310 -7.18 -1.38 -20.77
CA ALA A 310 -6.92 -2.80 -20.54
C ALA A 310 -5.41 -3.10 -20.46
N LEU A 311 -4.58 -2.40 -21.26
CA LEU A 311 -3.12 -2.49 -21.20
C LEU A 311 -2.58 -1.93 -19.88
N ALA A 312 -3.19 -0.87 -19.34
CA ALA A 312 -2.85 -0.35 -18.03
C ALA A 312 -3.17 -1.37 -16.92
N ILE A 313 -4.35 -2.01 -16.97
CA ILE A 313 -4.69 -3.09 -16.04
C ILE A 313 -3.72 -4.26 -16.16
N LEU A 314 -3.33 -4.63 -17.37
CA LEU A 314 -2.35 -5.69 -17.61
C LEU A 314 -1.01 -5.38 -16.93
N GLU A 315 -0.47 -4.17 -17.15
CA GLU A 315 0.80 -3.74 -16.59
C GLU A 315 0.73 -3.64 -15.06
N ASN A 316 -0.28 -2.98 -14.52
CA ASN A 316 -0.50 -2.83 -13.10
C ASN A 316 -0.69 -4.19 -12.40
N GLY A 317 -1.54 -5.05 -12.95
CA GLY A 317 -1.78 -6.38 -12.40
C GLY A 317 -0.54 -7.28 -12.45
N THR A 318 0.28 -7.18 -13.51
CA THR A 318 1.54 -7.91 -13.61
C THR A 318 2.53 -7.46 -12.54
N ASN A 319 2.65 -6.15 -12.33
CA ASN A 319 3.57 -5.57 -11.34
C ASN A 319 3.11 -5.87 -9.89
N ALA A 320 1.80 -5.99 -9.63
CA ALA A 320 1.25 -6.29 -8.31
C ALA A 320 1.16 -7.80 -8.00
N ALA A 321 1.22 -8.69 -9.01
CA ALA A 321 0.89 -10.11 -8.88
C ALA A 321 1.67 -10.84 -7.79
N ALA A 322 2.98 -10.62 -7.72
CA ALA A 322 3.83 -11.29 -6.72
C ALA A 322 3.48 -10.84 -5.30
N LEU A 323 3.27 -9.54 -5.10
CA LEU A 323 2.86 -9.02 -3.79
C LEU A 323 1.48 -9.53 -3.41
N ALA A 324 0.52 -9.54 -4.33
CA ALA A 324 -0.83 -10.04 -4.10
C ALA A 324 -0.83 -11.49 -3.60
N ILE A 325 -0.08 -12.37 -4.25
CA ILE A 325 0.00 -13.78 -3.89
C ILE A 325 0.76 -13.98 -2.58
N LEU A 326 1.92 -13.35 -2.43
CA LEU A 326 2.80 -13.59 -1.29
C LEU A 326 2.33 -12.91 0.00
N ALA A 327 1.68 -11.75 -0.10
CA ALA A 327 1.06 -11.13 1.05
C ALA A 327 -0.20 -11.91 1.49
N THR A 328 -0.98 -12.47 0.54
CA THR A 328 -2.08 -13.38 0.87
C THR A 328 -1.56 -14.62 1.60
N LEU A 329 -0.53 -15.30 1.05
CA LEU A 329 0.10 -16.43 1.71
C LEU A 329 0.53 -16.08 3.15
N ASP A 330 1.26 -14.97 3.32
CA ASP A 330 1.77 -14.55 4.62
C ASP A 330 0.64 -14.31 5.64
N VAL A 331 -0.41 -13.57 5.25
CA VAL A 331 -1.51 -13.27 6.16
C VAL A 331 -2.39 -14.51 6.43
N GLU A 332 -2.57 -15.41 5.47
CA GLU A 332 -3.23 -16.70 5.68
C GLU A 332 -2.44 -17.58 6.67
N GLN A 333 -1.11 -17.62 6.57
CA GLN A 333 -0.25 -18.32 7.54
C GLN A 333 -0.39 -17.73 8.96
N GLN A 334 -0.39 -16.41 9.09
CA GLN A 334 -0.59 -15.73 10.36
C GLN A 334 -1.98 -15.98 10.96
N SER A 335 -2.99 -15.99 10.10
CA SER A 335 -4.39 -16.10 10.48
C SER A 335 -4.85 -17.55 10.64
N GLY A 336 -4.15 -18.51 10.02
CA GLY A 336 -4.41 -19.94 10.10
C GLY A 336 -5.53 -20.42 9.16
N GLY A 337 -5.69 -19.80 8.00
CA GLY A 337 -6.65 -20.23 6.97
C GLY A 337 -7.00 -19.13 5.98
N ALA A 338 -7.92 -19.43 5.05
CA ALA A 338 -8.38 -18.51 4.02
C ALA A 338 -8.95 -17.21 4.58
N ILE A 339 -8.56 -16.08 4.01
CA ILE A 339 -8.94 -14.74 4.47
C ILE A 339 -9.79 -13.96 3.47
N PHE A 340 -9.75 -14.32 2.18
CA PHE A 340 -10.51 -13.64 1.14
C PHE A 340 -11.93 -14.24 1.01
N ASP A 341 -12.95 -13.36 1.01
CA ASP A 341 -14.36 -13.72 0.87
C ASP A 341 -15.06 -12.74 -0.07
N ASN A 342 -15.56 -13.23 -1.19
CA ASN A 342 -16.37 -12.44 -2.11
C ASN A 342 -17.79 -13.02 -2.30
N SER A 343 -18.20 -13.89 -1.39
CA SER A 343 -19.50 -14.60 -1.48
C SER A 343 -20.70 -13.65 -1.50
N LYS A 344 -20.55 -12.45 -0.94
CA LYS A 344 -21.61 -11.43 -0.84
C LYS A 344 -21.34 -10.20 -1.72
N THR A 345 -20.22 -10.15 -2.45
CA THR A 345 -19.85 -8.97 -3.25
C THR A 345 -20.76 -8.82 -4.48
N ASP A 346 -21.43 -7.69 -4.59
CA ASP A 346 -22.16 -7.29 -5.80
C ASP A 346 -21.24 -6.52 -6.74
N TYR A 347 -20.57 -7.27 -7.62
CA TYR A 347 -19.66 -6.66 -8.59
C TYR A 347 -20.35 -5.75 -9.60
N ALA A 348 -21.64 -5.98 -9.91
CA ALA A 348 -22.38 -5.11 -10.82
C ALA A 348 -22.58 -3.73 -10.21
N ALA A 349 -22.99 -3.66 -8.94
CA ALA A 349 -23.10 -2.40 -8.22
C ALA A 349 -21.73 -1.73 -8.05
N GLN A 350 -20.69 -2.52 -7.72
CA GLN A 350 -19.35 -2.04 -7.46
C GLN A 350 -18.68 -1.35 -8.65
N VAL A 351 -18.97 -1.77 -9.89
CA VAL A 351 -18.37 -1.21 -11.12
C VAL A 351 -19.32 -0.35 -11.93
N ALA A 352 -20.51 -0.06 -11.46
CA ALA A 352 -21.56 0.58 -12.28
C ALA A 352 -21.11 1.91 -12.92
N SER A 353 -20.43 2.76 -12.18
CA SER A 353 -19.95 4.06 -12.68
C SER A 353 -18.83 3.90 -13.69
N GLU A 354 -17.86 3.05 -13.41
CA GLU A 354 -16.72 2.76 -14.29
C GLU A 354 -17.17 2.00 -15.54
N ALA A 355 -18.09 1.05 -15.41
CA ALA A 355 -18.66 0.33 -16.55
C ALA A 355 -19.35 1.27 -17.55
N SER A 356 -20.01 2.33 -17.06
CA SER A 356 -20.55 3.39 -17.90
C SER A 356 -19.44 4.19 -18.59
N THR A 357 -18.42 4.61 -17.84
CA THR A 357 -17.28 5.40 -18.36
C THR A 357 -16.50 4.63 -19.43
N TYR A 358 -16.23 3.35 -19.19
CA TYR A 358 -15.44 2.48 -20.07
C TYR A 358 -16.28 1.58 -20.99
N SER A 359 -17.54 1.93 -21.23
CA SER A 359 -18.48 1.07 -21.97
C SER A 359 -17.93 0.61 -23.33
N ALA A 360 -17.27 1.50 -24.10
CA ALA A 360 -16.65 1.13 -25.38
C ALA A 360 -15.50 0.12 -25.21
N ALA A 361 -14.64 0.30 -24.21
CA ALA A 361 -13.52 -0.60 -23.93
C ALA A 361 -13.99 -1.96 -23.39
N LEU A 362 -15.15 -1.98 -22.72
CA LEU A 362 -15.85 -3.20 -22.25
C LEU A 362 -16.69 -3.88 -23.34
N SER A 363 -16.62 -3.42 -24.59
CA SER A 363 -17.40 -3.91 -25.74
C SER A 363 -18.92 -3.66 -25.65
N GLY A 364 -19.31 -2.63 -24.92
CA GLY A 364 -20.69 -2.18 -24.77
C GLY A 364 -21.45 -2.79 -23.57
N SER A 365 -22.63 -2.24 -23.30
CA SER A 365 -23.44 -2.59 -22.12
C SER A 365 -23.89 -4.07 -22.12
N THR A 366 -24.24 -4.63 -23.29
CA THR A 366 -24.64 -6.03 -23.39
C THR A 366 -23.48 -6.97 -23.07
N ALA A 367 -22.28 -6.70 -23.56
CA ALA A 367 -21.09 -7.48 -23.24
C ALA A 367 -20.74 -7.38 -21.74
N THR A 368 -20.80 -6.17 -21.19
CA THR A 368 -20.57 -5.94 -19.76
C THR A 368 -21.59 -6.72 -18.92
N ALA A 369 -22.87 -6.65 -19.24
CA ALA A 369 -23.91 -7.41 -18.52
C ALA A 369 -23.69 -8.93 -18.61
N GLY A 370 -23.29 -9.44 -19.79
CA GLY A 370 -22.94 -10.85 -19.97
C GLY A 370 -21.76 -11.30 -19.12
N MET A 371 -20.68 -10.50 -19.07
CA MET A 371 -19.51 -10.77 -18.22
C MET A 371 -19.86 -10.74 -16.73
N LEU A 372 -20.65 -9.79 -16.27
CA LEU A 372 -21.12 -9.70 -14.89
C LEU A 372 -22.04 -10.87 -14.51
N ALA A 373 -22.94 -11.29 -15.41
CA ALA A 373 -23.78 -12.46 -15.21
C ALA A 373 -22.93 -13.75 -15.11
N TYR A 374 -21.89 -13.89 -15.93
CA TYR A 374 -20.96 -15.01 -15.84
C TYR A 374 -20.21 -15.03 -14.51
N LEU A 375 -19.72 -13.89 -14.03
CA LEU A 375 -19.11 -13.76 -12.71
C LEU A 375 -20.09 -14.10 -11.58
N ALA A 376 -21.35 -13.65 -11.68
CA ALA A 376 -22.37 -13.94 -10.68
C ALA A 376 -22.70 -15.44 -10.57
N ALA A 377 -22.64 -16.16 -11.69
CA ALA A 377 -22.86 -17.61 -11.77
C ALA A 377 -21.61 -18.44 -11.41
N SER A 378 -20.45 -17.82 -11.30
CA SER A 378 -19.19 -18.52 -11.03
C SER A 378 -19.00 -18.81 -9.54
N PRO A 379 -18.29 -19.91 -9.17
CA PRO A 379 -17.99 -20.23 -7.78
C PRO A 379 -17.27 -19.08 -7.07
N ARG A 380 -17.80 -18.67 -5.92
CA ARG A 380 -17.25 -17.61 -5.08
C ARG A 380 -16.21 -18.16 -4.10
N ALA A 381 -15.27 -17.31 -3.74
CA ALA A 381 -14.35 -17.58 -2.64
C ALA A 381 -15.08 -17.36 -1.30
N THR A 382 -14.76 -18.20 -0.32
CA THR A 382 -15.24 -18.09 1.06
C THR A 382 -14.07 -18.17 2.02
N ALA A 383 -14.04 -17.27 2.98
CA ALA A 383 -12.99 -17.24 3.99
C ALA A 383 -13.32 -18.19 5.16
N THR A 384 -12.28 -18.52 5.94
CA THR A 384 -12.41 -19.24 7.20
C THR A 384 -12.75 -18.24 8.32
N PRO A 385 -13.92 -18.33 8.99
CA PRO A 385 -14.33 -17.29 9.95
C PRO A 385 -13.32 -17.03 11.07
N ALA A 386 -12.65 -18.08 11.57
CA ALA A 386 -11.60 -17.93 12.60
C ALA A 386 -10.37 -17.20 12.06
N ALA A 387 -9.99 -17.41 10.79
CA ALA A 387 -8.88 -16.71 10.15
C ALA A 387 -9.20 -15.23 9.94
N VAL A 388 -10.42 -14.91 9.48
CA VAL A 388 -10.89 -13.52 9.35
C VAL A 388 -10.87 -12.80 10.69
N THR A 389 -11.31 -13.46 11.76
CA THR A 389 -11.28 -12.87 13.11
C THR A 389 -9.84 -12.54 13.55
N LYS A 390 -8.88 -13.43 13.29
CA LYS A 390 -7.46 -13.17 13.60
C LYS A 390 -6.88 -12.06 12.72
N MET A 391 -7.16 -12.07 11.41
CA MET A 391 -6.75 -11.04 10.48
C MET A 391 -7.25 -9.65 10.92
N ARG A 392 -8.51 -9.54 11.30
CA ARG A 392 -9.10 -8.29 11.82
C ARG A 392 -8.55 -7.86 13.18
N GLY A 393 -7.88 -8.77 13.90
CA GLY A 393 -7.15 -8.46 15.13
C GLY A 393 -5.75 -7.88 14.90
N LEU A 394 -5.24 -7.88 13.67
CA LEU A 394 -3.97 -7.24 13.33
C LEU A 394 -4.10 -5.72 13.40
N LEU A 395 -2.95 -5.03 13.46
CA LEU A 395 -2.91 -3.57 13.50
C LEU A 395 -3.82 -2.94 12.44
N GLN A 396 -4.58 -1.96 12.87
CA GLN A 396 -5.39 -1.09 12.05
C GLN A 396 -5.07 0.35 12.42
N TRP A 397 -4.85 1.23 11.44
CA TRP A 397 -4.77 2.64 11.77
C TRP A 397 -6.18 3.27 11.82
N THR A 398 -6.36 4.19 12.76
CA THR A 398 -7.67 4.80 13.04
C THR A 398 -7.87 6.14 12.33
N GLY A 399 -6.79 6.74 11.85
CA GLY A 399 -6.80 8.07 11.25
C GLY A 399 -6.88 9.21 12.28
N LYS A 400 -6.48 8.94 13.53
CA LYS A 400 -6.36 9.98 14.54
C LYS A 400 -5.11 10.82 14.27
N ILE A 401 -5.31 12.08 13.86
CA ILE A 401 -4.23 13.02 13.56
C ILE A 401 -4.05 14.00 14.73
N SER A 402 -2.98 13.81 15.49
CA SER A 402 -2.65 14.62 16.67
C SER A 402 -1.50 15.60 16.44
N VAL A 403 -0.70 15.38 15.38
CA VAL A 403 0.44 16.20 14.98
C VAL A 403 0.31 16.57 13.50
N PRO A 404 1.06 17.53 12.98
CA PRO A 404 1.09 17.79 11.54
C PRO A 404 1.48 16.55 10.74
N GLU A 405 0.68 16.21 9.73
CA GLU A 405 0.89 15.07 8.85
C GLU A 405 0.85 15.49 7.37
N VAL A 406 1.67 14.79 6.58
CA VAL A 406 1.74 14.95 5.12
C VAL A 406 1.60 13.57 4.49
N THR A 407 0.53 13.32 3.72
CA THR A 407 0.46 12.13 2.86
C THR A 407 0.94 12.46 1.45
N MET A 408 1.52 11.49 0.77
CA MET A 408 1.85 11.59 -0.66
C MET A 408 1.65 10.23 -1.32
N VAL A 409 0.96 10.22 -2.47
CA VAL A 409 0.69 9.00 -3.24
C VAL A 409 0.57 9.33 -4.73
N GLY A 410 0.96 8.43 -5.61
CA GLY A 410 0.66 8.51 -7.05
C GLY A 410 -0.81 8.20 -7.31
N VAL A 411 -1.49 8.98 -8.18
CA VAL A 411 -2.92 8.75 -8.47
C VAL A 411 -3.19 7.41 -9.16
N ALA A 412 -2.16 6.83 -9.78
CA ALA A 412 -2.19 5.53 -10.43
C ALA A 412 -1.22 4.53 -9.76
N ASP A 413 -1.15 4.54 -8.44
CA ASP A 413 -0.46 3.50 -7.65
C ASP A 413 -1.31 2.22 -7.67
N PRO A 414 -0.78 1.10 -8.21
CA PRO A 414 -1.56 -0.13 -8.37
C PRO A 414 -1.58 -1.03 -7.14
N ILE A 415 -0.82 -0.70 -6.10
CA ILE A 415 -0.68 -1.52 -4.88
C ILE A 415 -1.39 -0.83 -3.73
N THR A 416 -1.04 0.41 -3.44
CA THR A 416 -1.67 1.21 -2.37
C THR A 416 -2.50 2.33 -3.00
N PRO A 417 -3.80 2.12 -3.21
CA PRO A 417 -4.64 3.06 -3.95
C PRO A 417 -4.61 4.48 -3.39
N ALA A 418 -4.56 5.46 -4.27
CA ALA A 418 -4.56 6.88 -3.88
C ALA A 418 -5.75 7.26 -3.00
N GLY A 419 -6.85 6.53 -3.10
CA GLY A 419 -8.04 6.65 -2.26
C GLY A 419 -7.81 6.38 -0.77
N ASN A 420 -6.70 5.71 -0.38
CA ASN A 420 -6.32 5.57 1.02
C ASN A 420 -6.03 6.93 1.68
N SER A 421 -5.40 7.86 0.95
CA SER A 421 -5.22 9.24 1.42
C SER A 421 -6.56 9.99 1.54
N THR A 422 -7.50 9.74 0.62
CA THR A 422 -8.88 10.30 0.72
C THR A 422 -9.61 9.70 1.92
N TYR A 423 -9.49 8.39 2.17
CA TYR A 423 -10.10 7.75 3.33
C TYR A 423 -9.56 8.32 4.64
N LEU A 424 -8.24 8.51 4.76
CA LEU A 424 -7.64 9.17 5.92
C LEU A 424 -8.17 10.61 6.08
N ALA A 425 -8.25 11.38 4.99
CA ALA A 425 -8.77 12.73 5.03
C ALA A 425 -10.24 12.78 5.51
N ASN A 426 -11.07 11.83 5.07
CA ASN A 426 -12.46 11.70 5.51
C ASN A 426 -12.55 11.36 7.01
N LYS A 427 -11.75 10.41 7.49
CA LYS A 427 -11.66 10.09 8.93
C LYS A 427 -11.24 11.29 9.77
N TYR A 428 -10.29 12.09 9.27
CA TYR A 428 -9.83 13.29 9.96
C TYR A 428 -10.82 14.46 9.88
N ALA A 429 -11.66 14.55 8.86
CA ALA A 429 -12.57 15.67 8.66
C ALA A 429 -13.51 15.90 9.85
N ASP A 430 -14.07 14.84 10.43
CA ASP A 430 -14.94 14.91 11.60
C ASP A 430 -14.16 15.37 12.84
N GLN A 431 -12.96 14.87 13.05
CA GLN A 431 -12.07 15.31 14.13
C GLN A 431 -11.75 16.79 13.99
N TYR A 432 -11.40 17.24 12.79
CA TYR A 432 -11.07 18.64 12.52
C TYR A 432 -12.29 19.58 12.68
N ALA A 433 -13.46 19.15 12.24
CA ALA A 433 -14.70 19.90 12.43
C ALA A 433 -15.05 20.06 13.91
N ALA A 434 -14.89 18.99 14.71
CA ALA A 434 -15.07 19.04 16.15
C ALA A 434 -14.08 19.98 16.85
N GLN A 435 -12.81 19.97 16.43
CA GLN A 435 -11.76 20.88 16.92
C GLN A 435 -12.11 22.35 16.60
N ILE A 436 -12.53 22.66 15.36
CA ILE A 436 -12.97 24.01 14.98
C ILE A 436 -14.12 24.47 15.88
N LYS A 437 -15.15 23.62 16.09
CA LYS A 437 -16.30 23.92 16.92
C LYS A 437 -15.89 24.22 18.37
N ALA A 438 -14.99 23.41 18.92
CA ALA A 438 -14.45 23.60 20.27
C ALA A 438 -13.66 24.92 20.39
N ASN A 439 -12.80 25.23 19.42
CA ASN A 439 -12.01 26.46 19.39
C ASN A 439 -12.92 27.69 19.34
N LEU A 440 -13.94 27.70 18.47
CA LEU A 440 -14.89 28.80 18.36
C LEU A 440 -15.68 29.01 19.64
N LYS A 441 -16.13 27.93 20.31
CA LYS A 441 -16.80 27.99 21.61
C LYS A 441 -15.93 28.63 22.68
N ASN A 442 -14.62 28.41 22.63
CA ASN A 442 -13.65 28.92 23.59
C ASN A 442 -13.01 30.25 23.13
N HIS A 443 -13.58 30.95 22.14
CA HIS A 443 -13.07 32.21 21.58
C HIS A 443 -11.61 32.10 21.06
N GLN A 444 -11.20 30.89 20.63
CA GLN A 444 -9.88 30.65 20.04
C GLN A 444 -9.96 30.71 18.50
N PRO A 445 -8.84 31.01 17.81
CA PRO A 445 -8.77 30.91 16.35
C PRO A 445 -9.18 29.52 15.85
N ARG A 446 -9.72 29.43 14.64
CA ARG A 446 -10.15 28.15 14.02
C ARG A 446 -9.08 27.06 14.04
N GLY A 447 -7.81 27.46 14.01
CA GLY A 447 -6.70 26.55 13.81
C GLY A 447 -6.50 26.20 12.32
N SER A 448 -5.36 25.63 12.00
CA SER A 448 -5.05 25.05 10.67
C SER A 448 -5.28 23.55 10.69
N SER A 449 -5.57 22.96 9.52
CA SER A 449 -5.58 21.50 9.37
C SER A 449 -4.21 20.92 9.68
N ASN A 450 -4.18 19.84 10.44
CA ASN A 450 -2.97 19.05 10.65
C ASN A 450 -2.65 18.11 9.48
N LEU A 451 -3.54 17.96 8.48
CA LEU A 451 -3.32 17.08 7.35
C LEU A 451 -3.11 17.89 6.06
N ILE A 452 -2.08 17.52 5.30
CA ILE A 452 -1.86 17.85 3.89
C ILE A 452 -1.85 16.56 3.10
N SER A 453 -2.73 16.42 2.10
CA SER A 453 -2.67 15.31 1.14
C SER A 453 -2.06 15.80 -0.16
N ILE A 454 -0.98 15.14 -0.59
CA ILE A 454 -0.29 15.42 -1.85
C ILE A 454 -0.49 14.24 -2.79
N TYR A 455 -0.91 14.53 -4.02
CA TYR A 455 -1.10 13.53 -5.07
C TYR A 455 -0.13 13.78 -6.21
N GLY A 456 0.64 12.77 -6.58
CA GLY A 456 1.40 12.74 -7.83
C GLY A 456 0.44 12.49 -8.98
N LEU A 457 0.35 13.43 -9.91
CA LEU A 457 -0.58 13.37 -11.04
C LEU A 457 0.07 12.71 -12.25
N THR A 458 -0.68 11.88 -12.96
CA THR A 458 -0.24 11.38 -14.27
C THR A 458 -0.32 12.47 -15.34
N PRO A 459 0.57 12.47 -16.34
CA PRO A 459 0.38 13.25 -17.56
C PRO A 459 -0.93 12.85 -18.26
N THR A 460 -1.46 13.73 -19.11
CA THR A 460 -2.73 13.47 -19.79
C THR A 460 -2.58 12.44 -20.90
N HIS A 461 -1.51 12.54 -21.70
CA HIS A 461 -1.25 11.67 -22.85
C HIS A 461 0.22 11.26 -22.85
N TYR A 462 0.50 9.96 -22.71
CA TYR A 462 1.86 9.43 -22.71
C TYR A 462 1.98 8.01 -23.29
N SER A 463 0.88 7.32 -23.59
CA SER A 463 0.91 6.02 -24.24
C SER A 463 1.45 6.17 -25.68
N THR A 464 2.30 5.23 -26.08
CA THR A 464 2.87 5.20 -27.42
C THR A 464 2.54 3.86 -28.10
N PHE A 465 2.12 3.95 -29.36
CA PHE A 465 1.83 2.79 -30.21
C PHE A 465 2.58 2.92 -31.53
N SER A 466 2.98 1.78 -32.14
CA SER A 466 3.53 1.75 -33.47
C SER A 466 2.47 2.11 -34.52
N ALA A 467 2.90 2.33 -35.77
CA ALA A 467 1.99 2.58 -36.88
C ALA A 467 1.02 1.40 -37.13
N GLU A 468 1.43 0.18 -36.79
CA GLU A 468 0.64 -1.05 -36.91
C GLU A 468 -0.29 -1.28 -35.70
N GLY A 469 -0.23 -0.42 -34.67
CA GLY A 469 -1.07 -0.49 -33.47
C GLY A 469 -0.50 -1.32 -32.32
N ALA A 470 0.75 -1.77 -32.37
CA ALA A 470 1.40 -2.45 -31.27
C ALA A 470 1.82 -1.46 -30.17
N PRO A 471 1.63 -1.79 -28.88
CA PRO A 471 2.10 -0.92 -27.81
C PRO A 471 3.63 -0.80 -27.80
N VAL A 472 4.12 0.43 -27.58
CA VAL A 472 5.55 0.72 -27.43
C VAL A 472 5.77 1.15 -25.97
N VAL A 473 6.47 0.30 -25.21
CA VAL A 473 6.81 0.59 -23.82
C VAL A 473 8.07 1.45 -23.80
N THR A 474 7.98 2.67 -23.27
CA THR A 474 9.09 3.60 -23.13
C THR A 474 9.43 3.81 -21.66
N THR A 475 10.72 4.08 -21.41
CA THR A 475 11.19 4.48 -20.10
C THR A 475 11.55 5.97 -20.11
N PRO A 476 11.43 6.68 -18.97
CA PRO A 476 10.98 6.22 -17.67
C PRO A 476 9.45 6.14 -17.54
N ALA A 477 9.00 5.48 -16.48
CA ALA A 477 7.59 5.45 -16.09
C ALA A 477 7.02 6.86 -15.90
N ALA A 478 5.76 7.06 -16.26
CA ALA A 478 5.08 8.34 -16.10
C ALA A 478 4.96 8.74 -14.61
N ASN A 479 5.00 10.04 -14.33
CA ASN A 479 4.78 10.54 -12.97
C ASN A 479 3.41 10.11 -12.44
N GLY A 480 3.31 9.87 -11.14
CA GLY A 480 2.06 9.49 -10.49
C GLY A 480 1.61 8.05 -10.77
N THR A 481 2.46 7.23 -11.41
CA THR A 481 2.23 5.81 -11.70
C THR A 481 3.22 4.95 -10.94
N ASN A 482 3.01 3.64 -10.96
CA ASN A 482 3.77 2.66 -10.19
C ASN A 482 3.68 2.86 -8.68
N HIS A 483 4.07 1.84 -7.94
CA HIS A 483 4.01 1.85 -6.48
C HIS A 483 5.12 2.71 -5.88
N CYS A 484 4.73 3.70 -5.06
CA CYS A 484 5.65 4.59 -4.34
C CYS A 484 6.75 5.20 -5.23
N ASN A 485 6.44 5.45 -6.50
CA ASN A 485 7.40 5.96 -7.48
C ASN A 485 7.58 7.48 -7.34
N PHE A 486 8.36 7.89 -6.35
CA PHE A 486 8.62 9.29 -6.07
C PHE A 486 10.00 9.73 -6.51
N THR A 487 10.08 10.93 -7.05
CA THR A 487 11.35 11.58 -7.39
C THR A 487 12.07 12.05 -6.13
N THR A 488 13.40 12.18 -6.20
CA THR A 488 14.19 12.81 -5.12
C THR A 488 13.63 14.17 -4.72
N LYS A 489 13.11 14.93 -5.69
CA LYS A 489 12.52 16.25 -5.44
C LYS A 489 11.24 16.18 -4.63
N GLN A 490 10.40 15.17 -4.87
CA GLN A 490 9.20 14.93 -4.08
C GLN A 490 9.57 14.56 -2.64
N TYR A 491 10.47 13.60 -2.43
CA TYR A 491 10.95 13.23 -1.09
C TYR A 491 11.55 14.42 -0.31
N THR A 492 12.47 15.16 -0.92
CA THR A 492 13.11 16.30 -0.22
C THR A 492 12.14 17.43 0.09
N THR A 493 11.11 17.64 -0.75
CA THR A 493 10.08 18.64 -0.47
C THR A 493 9.18 18.18 0.68
N VAL A 494 8.76 16.89 0.74
CA VAL A 494 8.03 16.35 1.88
C VAL A 494 8.87 16.49 3.16
N ALA A 495 10.14 16.13 3.12
CA ALA A 495 11.04 16.30 4.26
C ALA A 495 11.09 17.76 4.74
N ASP A 496 11.22 18.75 3.85
CA ASP A 496 11.21 20.17 4.21
C ASP A 496 9.86 20.60 4.82
N LEU A 497 8.73 20.08 4.31
CA LEU A 497 7.40 20.34 4.90
C LEU A 497 7.29 19.79 6.32
N LEU A 498 7.81 18.59 6.55
CA LEU A 498 7.83 17.95 7.87
C LEU A 498 8.75 18.67 8.85
N ALA A 499 9.96 19.09 8.39
CA ALA A 499 10.87 19.87 9.20
C ALA A 499 10.24 21.22 9.61
N TYR A 500 9.59 21.90 8.67
CA TYR A 500 8.84 23.11 8.99
C TYR A 500 7.75 22.82 10.03
N ALA A 501 6.96 21.79 9.80
CA ALA A 501 5.84 21.43 10.65
C ALA A 501 6.28 21.03 12.07
N SER A 502 7.39 20.29 12.20
CA SER A 502 7.93 19.86 13.49
C SER A 502 8.38 21.04 14.37
N ILE A 503 8.99 22.07 13.76
CA ILE A 503 9.47 23.26 14.48
C ILE A 503 8.33 24.20 14.84
N HIS A 504 7.30 24.33 13.97
CA HIS A 504 6.24 25.31 14.15
C HIS A 504 4.95 24.74 14.75
N GLY A 505 4.86 23.41 14.95
CA GLY A 505 3.66 22.71 15.45
C GLY A 505 2.44 22.83 14.52
N LYS A 506 2.65 23.15 13.25
CA LYS A 506 1.59 23.33 12.23
C LYS A 506 2.13 23.15 10.81
N ASN A 507 1.28 22.68 9.93
CA ASN A 507 1.60 22.56 8.52
C ASN A 507 1.85 23.92 7.83
N LEU A 508 2.69 23.91 6.81
CA LEU A 508 2.81 25.02 5.86
C LEU A 508 1.47 25.17 5.11
N SER A 509 1.04 26.40 4.83
CA SER A 509 -0.26 26.65 4.21
C SER A 509 -0.23 27.79 3.17
N GLY A 510 -1.34 27.96 2.45
CA GLY A 510 -1.54 29.02 1.47
C GLY A 510 -0.52 29.01 0.33
N GLY A 511 -0.13 30.18 -0.19
CA GLY A 511 0.76 30.31 -1.34
C GLY A 511 2.14 29.68 -1.16
N LYS A 512 2.64 29.56 0.08
CA LYS A 512 3.90 28.89 0.36
C LYS A 512 3.81 27.38 0.12
N LEU A 513 2.74 26.73 0.58
CA LEU A 513 2.47 25.32 0.31
C LEU A 513 2.29 25.08 -1.20
N THR A 514 1.43 25.88 -1.85
CA THR A 514 1.23 25.78 -3.30
C THR A 514 2.54 25.90 -4.08
N THR A 515 3.41 26.82 -3.67
CA THR A 515 4.72 26.99 -4.31
C THR A 515 5.64 25.79 -4.07
N ALA A 516 5.67 25.22 -2.87
CA ALA A 516 6.47 24.04 -2.55
C ALA A 516 6.01 22.83 -3.39
N VAL A 517 4.71 22.55 -3.41
CA VAL A 517 4.12 21.42 -4.17
C VAL A 517 4.32 21.61 -5.69
N ARG A 518 4.12 22.80 -6.23
CA ARG A 518 4.40 23.08 -7.65
C ARG A 518 5.86 22.79 -8.04
N LYS A 519 6.81 23.05 -7.15
CA LYS A 519 8.23 22.75 -7.37
C LYS A 519 8.56 21.26 -7.36
N MET A 520 7.68 20.41 -6.84
CA MET A 520 7.84 18.95 -6.94
C MET A 520 7.72 18.47 -8.40
N GLY A 521 6.94 19.17 -9.23
CA GLY A 521 6.57 18.74 -10.57
C GLY A 521 5.45 17.70 -10.55
N GLY A 522 4.45 17.84 -11.41
CA GLY A 522 3.37 16.87 -11.57
C GLY A 522 2.65 16.48 -10.27
N SER A 523 2.54 17.40 -9.30
CA SER A 523 1.92 17.10 -8.01
C SER A 523 0.91 18.18 -7.62
N THR A 524 -0.11 17.81 -6.85
CA THR A 524 -1.12 18.72 -6.31
C THR A 524 -1.34 18.49 -4.81
N ALA A 525 -1.63 19.55 -4.08
CA ALA A 525 -2.17 19.52 -2.72
C ALA A 525 -3.48 20.34 -2.66
N ASP A 526 -4.22 20.38 -3.77
CA ASP A 526 -5.54 21.03 -3.79
C ASP A 526 -6.49 20.25 -2.87
N PRO A 527 -7.04 20.85 -1.82
CA PRO A 527 -7.96 20.16 -0.90
C PRO A 527 -9.28 19.72 -1.56
N LYS A 528 -9.56 20.19 -2.77
CA LYS A 528 -10.71 19.75 -3.57
C LYS A 528 -10.41 18.49 -4.39
N PHE A 529 -9.13 18.14 -4.56
CA PHE A 529 -8.77 16.92 -5.26
C PHE A 529 -8.91 15.74 -4.29
N GLN A 530 -9.75 14.79 -4.66
CA GLN A 530 -9.97 13.55 -3.91
C GLN A 530 -9.91 12.39 -4.89
N ALA A 531 -9.00 11.45 -4.66
CA ALA A 531 -9.01 10.18 -5.37
C ALA A 531 -10.23 9.34 -4.94
N ALA A 532 -10.74 8.51 -5.84
CA ALA A 532 -11.83 7.58 -5.52
C ALA A 532 -11.42 6.65 -4.36
N LEU A 533 -12.35 6.41 -3.44
CA LEU A 533 -12.12 5.47 -2.33
C LEU A 533 -11.83 4.06 -2.88
N PRO A 534 -10.96 3.29 -2.21
CA PRO A 534 -10.84 1.86 -2.49
C PRO A 534 -12.19 1.16 -2.44
N LYS A 535 -12.40 0.16 -3.31
CA LYS A 535 -13.68 -0.54 -3.46
C LYS A 535 -14.21 -1.12 -2.13
N PHE A 536 -13.30 -1.57 -1.28
CA PHE A 536 -13.65 -2.07 0.06
C PHE A 536 -14.43 -1.05 0.90
N TYR A 537 -14.02 0.23 0.87
CA TYR A 537 -14.66 1.29 1.66
C TYR A 537 -15.85 1.96 0.96
N SER A 538 -16.07 1.68 -0.31
CA SER A 538 -17.20 2.24 -1.05
C SER A 538 -18.48 1.38 -0.95
N GLN A 539 -18.43 0.26 -0.22
CA GLN A 539 -19.57 -0.65 -0.01
C GLN A 539 -20.34 -0.33 1.30
N ASP A 540 -19.78 0.52 2.15
CA ASP A 540 -20.39 1.02 3.38
C ASP A 540 -21.14 2.35 3.07
#